data_27eefd37999119bae8afc278586d54ed
#
_entry.id   27eefd37999119bae8afc278586d54ed
#
_cell.length_a   1.000
_cell.length_b   1.000
_cell.length_c   1.000
_cell.angle_alpha   90.00
_cell.angle_beta   90.00
_cell.angle_gamma   90.00
#
_symmetry.space_group_name_H-M   'P 1'
#
loop_
_entity.id
_entity.type
_entity.pdbx_description
1 polymer ?
#
loop_
_entity_poly.entity_id
_entity_poly.type
_entity_poly.pdbx_seq_one_letter_code
_entity_poly.pdbx_strand_id
1 'polypeptide(L)'
;MPGRALAVANGDELAQAVTDLGRELGLEPMEQVRVARRLWGAERFIDVVLIHPQTRKTLGIECKFQSVRGTAEEKIPAIIKDIEAWPIPGLVVFAGEGFTENMRSFLIATGKAVEFEELKPWLCLFFGLPLKLQNQPRAEQTGLSL
;
A
#
# COMPACT_ATOMS: atom_id res chain seq x y z
N MET A 1 -2.95 5.65 -13.07
CA MET A 1 -3.31 6.96 -13.44
C MET A 1 -2.37 7.96 -12.85
N PRO A 2 -1.69 8.63 -13.67
CA PRO A 2 -0.65 9.51 -13.17
C PRO A 2 -1.15 10.60 -12.26
N GLY A 3 -2.33 11.09 -12.50
CA GLY A 3 -2.81 12.17 -11.69
C GLY A 3 -3.19 11.79 -10.29
N ARG A 4 -3.42 10.50 -10.06
CA ARG A 4 -3.89 10.11 -8.74
C ARG A 4 -2.82 10.34 -7.68
N ALA A 5 -1.58 9.94 -7.95
CA ALA A 5 -0.52 10.14 -6.98
C ALA A 5 -0.25 11.61 -6.78
N LEU A 6 -0.37 12.41 -7.82
CA LEU A 6 -0.12 13.83 -7.71
C LEU A 6 -1.21 14.54 -6.92
N ALA A 7 -2.38 13.96 -6.83
CA ALA A 7 -3.47 14.59 -6.09
C ALA A 7 -3.40 14.34 -4.60
N VAL A 8 -2.56 13.40 -4.17
CA VAL A 8 -2.46 13.08 -2.76
C VAL A 8 -1.56 14.10 -2.07
N ALA A 9 -2.05 14.70 -1.01
CA ALA A 9 -1.33 15.76 -0.30
C ALA A 9 -1.06 15.45 1.16
N ASN A 10 -1.63 14.39 1.72
CA ASN A 10 -1.41 14.04 3.12
C ASN A 10 -1.76 12.58 3.34
N GLY A 11 -1.57 12.14 4.58
CA GLY A 11 -1.79 10.74 4.92
C GLY A 11 -3.22 10.29 4.78
N ASP A 12 -4.16 11.16 5.13
CA ASP A 12 -5.58 10.81 5.01
C ASP A 12 -5.97 10.65 3.56
N GLU A 13 -5.47 11.51 2.70
CA GLU A 13 -5.76 11.39 1.27
C GLU A 13 -5.10 10.17 0.67
N LEU A 14 -3.94 9.80 1.18
CA LEU A 14 -3.30 8.59 0.71
C LEU A 14 -4.14 7.37 1.11
N ALA A 15 -4.62 7.34 2.34
CA ALA A 15 -5.46 6.24 2.79
C ALA A 15 -6.74 6.16 1.95
N GLN A 16 -7.32 7.31 1.62
CA GLN A 16 -8.51 7.33 0.78
C GLN A 16 -8.20 6.81 -0.62
N ALA A 17 -7.05 7.20 -1.17
CA ALA A 17 -6.66 6.73 -2.50
C ALA A 17 -6.44 5.22 -2.51
N VAL A 18 -5.88 4.66 -1.44
CA VAL A 18 -5.71 3.22 -1.32
C VAL A 18 -7.07 2.54 -1.25
N THR A 19 -7.99 3.09 -0.48
CA THR A 19 -9.34 2.55 -0.37
C THR A 19 -10.04 2.56 -1.73
N ASP A 20 -9.92 3.67 -2.45
CA ASP A 20 -10.55 3.80 -3.76
C ASP A 20 -9.96 2.80 -4.75
N LEU A 21 -8.66 2.61 -4.71
CA LEU A 21 -8.02 1.62 -5.58
C LEU A 21 -8.51 0.22 -5.25
N GLY A 22 -8.65 -0.08 -3.96
CA GLY A 22 -9.17 -1.38 -3.56
C GLY A 22 -10.54 -1.64 -4.14
N ARG A 23 -11.43 -0.64 -4.06
CA ARG A 23 -12.76 -0.79 -4.64
C ARG A 23 -12.70 -0.97 -6.14
N GLU A 24 -11.84 -0.21 -6.78
CA GLU A 24 -11.68 -0.31 -8.22
C GLU A 24 -11.27 -1.72 -8.63
N LEU A 25 -10.50 -2.40 -7.81
CA LEU A 25 -10.03 -3.75 -8.09
C LEU A 25 -11.01 -4.83 -7.62
N GLY A 26 -12.15 -4.44 -7.07
CA GLY A 26 -13.14 -5.40 -6.63
C GLY A 26 -12.91 -5.93 -5.23
N LEU A 27 -12.04 -5.29 -4.46
CA LEU A 27 -11.79 -5.69 -3.08
C LEU A 27 -12.72 -4.94 -2.14
N GLU A 28 -12.89 -5.47 -0.95
CA GLU A 28 -13.71 -4.83 0.07
C GLU A 28 -12.80 -4.09 1.04
N PRO A 29 -12.86 -2.77 1.08
CA PRO A 29 -12.00 -2.02 1.99
C PRO A 29 -12.68 -1.75 3.33
N MET A 30 -11.88 -1.75 4.39
CA MET A 30 -12.30 -1.29 5.71
C MET A 30 -11.26 -0.31 6.18
N GLU A 31 -11.68 0.75 6.84
CA GLU A 31 -10.76 1.79 7.30
C GLU A 31 -10.66 1.81 8.80
N GLN A 32 -9.49 2.13 9.30
CA GLN A 32 -9.25 2.30 10.73
C GLN A 32 -9.71 1.10 11.52
N VAL A 33 -9.17 -0.08 11.17
CA VAL A 33 -9.56 -1.31 11.81
C VAL A 33 -8.70 -1.50 13.05
N ARG A 34 -9.35 -1.62 14.19
CA ARG A 34 -8.63 -1.83 15.45
C ARG A 34 -8.22 -3.30 15.53
N VAL A 35 -6.95 -3.55 15.79
CA VAL A 35 -6.46 -4.91 15.79
C VAL A 35 -6.05 -5.41 17.17
N ALA A 36 -5.29 -4.62 17.90
CA ALA A 36 -4.79 -5.10 19.17
C ALA A 36 -4.30 -3.91 19.96
N ARG A 37 -3.97 -4.15 21.22
CA ARG A 37 -3.39 -3.11 22.01
C ARG A 37 -1.90 -3.28 21.98
N ARG A 38 -1.19 -2.17 22.06
CA ARG A 38 0.22 -2.21 22.28
C ARG A 38 0.51 -2.64 23.69
N LEU A 39 1.76 -2.94 23.96
CA LEU A 39 2.19 -3.38 25.25
C LEU A 39 1.72 -2.47 26.38
N TRP A 40 1.71 -1.18 26.14
CA TRP A 40 1.33 -0.21 27.16
C TRP A 40 -0.15 0.14 27.12
N GLY A 41 -0.97 -0.64 26.47
CA GLY A 41 -2.39 -0.40 26.44
C GLY A 41 -2.89 0.53 25.33
N ALA A 42 -1.99 1.08 24.54
CA ALA A 42 -2.39 1.93 23.44
C ALA A 42 -3.03 1.08 22.36
N GLU A 43 -4.12 1.61 21.80
CA GLU A 43 -4.82 0.88 20.74
C GLU A 43 -4.07 1.00 19.43
N ARG A 44 -4.15 -0.05 18.66
CA ARG A 44 -3.54 -0.08 17.33
C ARG A 44 -4.62 -0.15 16.28
N PHE A 45 -4.52 0.69 15.27
CA PHE A 45 -5.43 0.70 14.15
C PHE A 45 -4.65 0.47 12.87
N ILE A 46 -5.23 -0.29 11.96
CA ILE A 46 -4.70 -0.43 10.62
C ILE A 46 -5.42 0.59 9.75
N ASP A 47 -4.68 1.38 9.01
CA ASP A 47 -5.29 2.45 8.21
C ASP A 47 -6.31 1.91 7.23
N VAL A 48 -5.97 0.89 6.48
CA VAL A 48 -6.87 0.31 5.49
C VAL A 48 -6.68 -1.20 5.51
N VAL A 49 -7.78 -1.93 5.49
CA VAL A 49 -7.74 -3.39 5.33
C VAL A 49 -8.48 -3.71 4.04
N LEU A 50 -7.86 -4.49 3.17
CA LEU A 50 -8.48 -4.90 1.92
C LEU A 50 -8.75 -6.40 1.97
N ILE A 51 -9.95 -6.80 1.59
CA ILE A 51 -10.39 -8.19 1.65
C ILE A 51 -10.90 -8.63 0.29
N HIS A 52 -10.42 -9.77 -0.17
CA HIS A 52 -10.94 -10.36 -1.41
C HIS A 52 -12.28 -10.99 -1.08
N PRO A 53 -13.36 -10.61 -1.79
CA PRO A 53 -14.69 -11.06 -1.40
C PRO A 53 -14.92 -12.56 -1.56
N GLN A 54 -14.23 -13.21 -2.48
CA GLN A 54 -14.40 -14.65 -2.67
C GLN A 54 -13.43 -15.46 -1.84
N THR A 55 -12.15 -15.16 -1.92
CA THR A 55 -11.14 -15.98 -1.24
C THR A 55 -10.99 -15.61 0.23
N ARG A 56 -11.47 -14.44 0.62
CA ARG A 56 -11.33 -13.88 1.96
C ARG A 56 -9.88 -13.56 2.33
N LYS A 57 -8.98 -13.61 1.36
CA LYS A 57 -7.61 -13.19 1.62
C LYS A 57 -7.60 -11.73 2.02
N THR A 58 -6.82 -11.38 3.02
CA THR A 58 -6.89 -10.08 3.67
C THR A 58 -5.51 -9.48 3.79
N LEU A 59 -5.41 -8.17 3.57
CA LEU A 59 -4.16 -7.44 3.67
C LEU A 59 -4.38 -6.17 4.46
N GLY A 60 -3.50 -5.91 5.44
CA GLY A 60 -3.53 -4.65 6.17
C GLY A 60 -2.54 -3.68 5.56
N ILE A 61 -2.90 -2.42 5.47
CA ILE A 61 -2.06 -1.40 4.86
C ILE A 61 -1.89 -0.22 5.81
N GLU A 62 -0.64 0.14 6.01
CA GLU A 62 -0.28 1.34 6.75
C GLU A 62 0.14 2.39 5.74
N CYS A 63 -0.44 3.58 5.81
CA CYS A 63 -0.19 4.63 4.83
C CYS A 63 0.72 5.69 5.42
N LYS A 64 1.79 6.03 4.71
CA LYS A 64 2.73 7.06 5.14
C LYS A 64 2.96 8.05 4.03
N PHE A 65 2.70 9.31 4.31
CA PHE A 65 2.92 10.38 3.36
C PHE A 65 3.92 11.37 3.94
N GLN A 66 4.87 11.78 3.12
CA GLN A 66 5.84 12.76 3.55
C GLN A 66 6.15 13.69 2.40
N SER A 67 5.77 14.96 2.53
CA SER A 67 5.95 15.92 1.45
C SER A 67 7.34 16.56 1.48
N VAL A 68 7.93 16.65 2.65
CA VAL A 68 9.26 17.22 2.78
C VAL A 68 10.12 16.29 3.61
N ARG A 69 11.41 16.39 3.43
CA ARG A 69 12.33 15.58 4.20
C ARG A 69 12.14 15.89 5.69
N GLY A 70 12.09 14.86 6.51
CA GLY A 70 11.88 15.08 7.91
C GLY A 70 12.06 13.81 8.71
N THR A 71 11.61 13.86 9.97
CA THR A 71 11.87 12.79 10.90
C THR A 71 10.96 11.58 10.71
N ALA A 72 9.95 11.68 9.85
CA ALA A 72 9.05 10.54 9.65
C ALA A 72 9.82 9.31 9.19
N GLU A 73 10.89 9.51 8.43
CA GLU A 73 11.67 8.39 7.94
C GLU A 73 12.28 7.58 9.07
N GLU A 74 12.59 8.22 10.17
CA GLU A 74 13.23 7.54 11.28
C GLU A 74 12.29 6.54 11.93
N LYS A 75 11.00 6.70 11.75
CA LYS A 75 10.00 5.83 12.35
C LYS A 75 9.65 4.65 11.50
N ILE A 76 10.05 4.66 10.24
CA ILE A 76 9.63 3.62 9.31
C ILE A 76 10.10 2.21 9.73
N PRO A 77 11.35 2.02 10.17
CA PRO A 77 11.75 0.68 10.59
C PRO A 77 10.88 0.12 11.71
N ALA A 78 10.47 0.98 12.65
CA ALA A 78 9.60 0.53 13.74
C ALA A 78 8.22 0.17 13.19
N ILE A 79 7.75 0.89 12.18
CA ILE A 79 6.47 0.58 11.57
C ILE A 79 6.52 -0.77 10.87
N ILE A 80 7.62 -1.08 10.19
CA ILE A 80 7.78 -2.38 9.56
C ILE A 80 7.70 -3.48 10.62
N LYS A 81 8.36 -3.27 11.75
CA LYS A 81 8.30 -4.23 12.82
C LYS A 81 6.90 -4.39 13.37
N ASP A 82 6.17 -3.29 13.48
CA ASP A 82 4.80 -3.33 13.97
C ASP A 82 3.91 -4.14 13.05
N ILE A 83 4.02 -3.95 11.76
CA ILE A 83 3.12 -4.67 10.86
C ILE A 83 3.43 -6.17 10.84
N GLU A 84 4.64 -6.54 11.16
CA GLU A 84 4.98 -7.96 11.24
C GLU A 84 4.27 -8.64 12.41
N ALA A 85 3.83 -7.87 13.39
CA ALA A 85 3.12 -8.41 14.51
C ALA A 85 1.60 -8.45 14.31
N TRP A 86 1.12 -7.94 13.18
CA TRP A 86 -0.33 -7.99 12.92
C TRP A 86 -0.78 -9.42 12.67
N PRO A 87 -2.05 -9.72 12.95
CA PRO A 87 -2.59 -11.07 12.68
C PRO A 87 -2.82 -11.33 11.20
N ILE A 88 -2.65 -10.33 10.35
CA ILE A 88 -2.81 -10.47 8.91
C ILE A 88 -1.55 -9.94 8.24
N PRO A 89 -1.29 -10.33 7.00
CA PRO A 89 -0.15 -9.76 6.28
C PRO A 89 -0.26 -8.25 6.22
N GLY A 90 0.85 -7.56 6.33
CA GLY A 90 0.88 -6.11 6.35
C GLY A 90 1.78 -5.53 5.28
N LEU A 91 1.46 -4.31 4.86
CA LEU A 91 2.20 -3.60 3.83
C LEU A 91 2.22 -2.12 4.19
N VAL A 92 3.35 -1.47 4.01
CA VAL A 92 3.42 -0.02 4.11
C VAL A 92 3.31 0.56 2.71
N VAL A 93 2.36 1.46 2.52
CA VAL A 93 2.24 2.19 1.26
C VAL A 93 2.71 3.61 1.54
N PHE A 94 3.69 4.07 0.79
CA PHE A 94 4.24 5.38 1.03
C PHE A 94 4.15 6.24 -0.22
N ALA A 95 4.10 7.55 -0.01
CA ALA A 95 3.99 8.52 -1.09
C ALA A 95 4.57 9.84 -0.64
N GLY A 96 4.86 10.70 -1.61
CA GLY A 96 5.37 12.02 -1.31
C GLY A 96 6.84 12.13 -1.65
N GLU A 97 7.27 13.37 -1.89
CA GLU A 97 8.64 13.59 -2.32
C GLU A 97 9.62 13.72 -1.18
N GLY A 98 9.13 13.64 0.05
CA GLY A 98 9.99 13.80 1.22
C GLY A 98 10.84 12.60 1.56
N PHE A 99 10.54 11.44 0.95
CA PHE A 99 11.35 10.25 1.21
C PHE A 99 12.64 10.31 0.42
N THR A 100 13.77 10.11 1.09
CA THR A 100 15.05 10.14 0.40
C THR A 100 15.20 8.88 -0.44
N GLU A 101 16.11 8.95 -1.38
CA GLU A 101 16.38 7.80 -2.23
C GLU A 101 16.83 6.59 -1.40
N ASN A 102 17.67 6.83 -0.41
CA ASN A 102 18.14 5.75 0.45
C ASN A 102 17.00 5.12 1.23
N MET A 103 16.09 5.92 1.75
CA MET A 103 14.97 5.37 2.49
C MET A 103 14.03 4.61 1.58
N ARG A 104 13.79 5.11 0.36
CA ARG A 104 12.98 4.39 -0.60
C ARG A 104 13.56 3.02 -0.88
N SER A 105 14.86 2.98 -1.11
CA SER A 105 15.53 1.71 -1.38
C SER A 105 15.45 0.76 -0.19
N PHE A 106 15.62 1.32 1.01
CA PHE A 106 15.51 0.49 2.21
C PHE A 106 14.11 -0.10 2.34
N LEU A 107 13.09 0.74 2.16
CA LEU A 107 11.72 0.27 2.30
C LEU A 107 11.39 -0.81 1.29
N ILE A 108 11.76 -0.59 0.04
CA ILE A 108 11.48 -1.56 -1.01
C ILE A 108 12.21 -2.87 -0.74
N ALA A 109 13.42 -2.79 -0.24
CA ALA A 109 14.21 -3.98 0.04
C ALA A 109 13.61 -4.84 1.15
N THR A 110 12.78 -4.28 2.02
CA THR A 110 12.15 -5.07 3.07
C THR A 110 11.11 -6.04 2.51
N GLY A 111 10.62 -5.78 1.30
CA GLY A 111 9.51 -6.56 0.76
C GLY A 111 8.19 -6.27 1.42
N LYS A 112 8.14 -5.28 2.32
CA LYS A 112 6.93 -4.95 3.07
C LYS A 112 6.48 -3.53 2.81
N ALA A 113 7.02 -2.88 1.80
CA ALA A 113 6.66 -1.51 1.50
C ALA A 113 6.64 -1.31 0.00
N VAL A 114 5.76 -0.44 -0.46
CA VAL A 114 5.64 -0.14 -1.88
C VAL A 114 5.20 1.32 -2.03
N GLU A 115 5.69 1.98 -3.08
CA GLU A 115 5.22 3.30 -3.39
C GLU A 115 3.81 3.23 -3.94
N PHE A 116 3.01 4.25 -3.67
CA PHE A 116 1.61 4.22 -4.10
C PHE A 116 1.48 4.00 -5.60
N GLU A 117 2.39 4.56 -6.40
CA GLU A 117 2.32 4.40 -7.85
C GLU A 117 2.47 2.95 -8.29
N GLU A 118 3.09 2.11 -7.46
CA GLU A 118 3.29 0.71 -7.79
C GLU A 118 2.29 -0.20 -7.08
N LEU A 119 1.35 0.38 -6.36
CA LEU A 119 0.46 -0.42 -5.53
C LEU A 119 -0.48 -1.31 -6.33
N LYS A 120 -1.00 -0.79 -7.44
CA LYS A 120 -1.99 -1.55 -8.20
C LYS A 120 -1.46 -2.91 -8.67
N PRO A 121 -0.31 -2.99 -9.36
CA PRO A 121 0.20 -4.30 -9.74
C PRO A 121 0.57 -5.15 -8.54
N TRP A 122 1.05 -4.54 -7.47
CA TRP A 122 1.37 -5.28 -6.26
C TRP A 122 0.13 -5.98 -5.70
N LEU A 123 -0.99 -5.25 -5.63
CA LEU A 123 -2.23 -5.82 -5.13
C LEU A 123 -2.76 -6.91 -6.04
N CYS A 124 -2.64 -6.72 -7.35
CA CYS A 124 -3.09 -7.76 -8.28
C CYS A 124 -2.32 -9.05 -8.06
N LEU A 125 -1.02 -8.95 -7.86
CA LEU A 125 -0.22 -10.14 -7.61
C LEU A 125 -0.55 -10.77 -6.25
N PHE A 126 -0.70 -9.92 -5.24
CA PHE A 126 -0.98 -10.45 -3.90
C PHE A 126 -2.32 -11.17 -3.84
N PHE A 127 -3.35 -10.57 -4.43
CA PHE A 127 -4.69 -11.12 -4.34
C PHE A 127 -5.04 -12.09 -5.47
N GLY A 128 -4.14 -12.28 -6.42
CA GLY A 128 -4.42 -13.17 -7.53
C GLY A 128 -5.42 -12.61 -8.51
N LEU A 129 -5.42 -11.29 -8.68
CA LEU A 129 -6.32 -10.63 -9.62
C LEU A 129 -5.68 -10.55 -11.00
N PRO A 130 -6.49 -10.49 -12.06
CA PRO A 130 -5.91 -10.34 -13.39
C PRO A 130 -5.16 -9.03 -13.50
N LEU A 131 -3.94 -9.10 -14.02
CA LEU A 131 -3.14 -7.93 -14.23
C LEU A 131 -3.48 -7.40 -15.60
N LYS A 132 -4.20 -6.29 -15.66
CA LYS A 132 -4.63 -5.75 -16.94
C LYS A 132 -3.52 -4.99 -17.60
N LEU A 133 -3.28 -5.31 -18.86
CA LEU A 133 -2.19 -4.71 -19.59
C LEU A 133 -2.63 -3.76 -20.66
N GLN A 134 -3.88 -3.31 -20.61
CA GLN A 134 -4.35 -2.44 -21.66
C GLN A 134 -3.60 -1.14 -21.74
N ASN A 135 -2.88 -0.78 -20.71
CA ASN A 135 -2.08 0.42 -20.78
C ASN A 135 -0.77 0.20 -21.47
N GLN A 136 -0.50 -0.99 -21.90
CA GLN A 136 0.72 -1.31 -22.58
C GLN A 136 0.41 -1.75 -23.96
N PRO A 137 0.32 -0.83 -24.86
CA PRO A 137 -0.14 -1.16 -26.19
C PRO A 137 0.63 -2.26 -26.80
N ARG A 138 1.90 -2.34 -26.53
CA ARG A 138 2.62 -3.30 -27.18
C ARG A 138 2.42 -4.64 -26.65
N ALA A 139 1.84 -4.80 -25.54
CA ALA A 139 1.61 -6.10 -25.01
C ALA A 139 0.80 -6.93 -25.93
N GLU A 140 -0.17 -6.33 -26.54
CA GLU A 140 -0.95 -7.06 -27.40
C GLU A 140 -0.28 -7.36 -28.60
N GLN A 141 0.52 -6.47 -29.10
CA GLN A 141 1.09 -6.75 -30.30
C GLN A 141 2.04 -7.79 -30.19
N THR A 142 2.67 -7.87 -29.15
CA THR A 142 3.58 -8.87 -29.08
C THR A 142 2.94 -10.10 -29.01
N GLY A 143 1.85 -9.82 -28.73
CA GLY A 143 1.18 -10.92 -28.68
C GLY A 143 1.82 -11.95 -29.27
N LEU A 144 2.21 -11.42 -29.04
CA LEU A 144 2.67 -11.84 -29.28
C LEU A 144 2.77 -12.76 -29.34
N SER A 145 2.59 -12.52 -29.30
CA SER A 145 2.50 -13.16 -29.54
C SER A 145 2.80 -14.08 -29.26
N LEU A 146 2.80 -14.33 -28.89
CA LEU A 146 2.96 -15.17 -28.62
C LEU A 146 2.52 -15.82 -28.61
#